data_e9f87e3f5ca29703a113c3b17dea1747
#
_entry.id   e9f87e3f5ca29703a113c3b17dea1747
#
_cell.length_a   1.000
_cell.length_b   1.000
_cell.length_c   1.000
_cell.angle_alpha   90.00
_cell.angle_beta   90.00
_cell.angle_gamma   90.00
#
_symmetry.space_group_name_H-M   'P 1'
#
loop_
_entity.id
_entity.type
_entity.pdbx_description
1 polymer ?
#
loop_
_entity_poly.entity_id
_entity_poly.type
_entity_poly.pdbx_seq_one_letter_code
_entity_poly.pdbx_strand_id
1 'polypeptide(L)' 'MKILAMDSSSQALAVALLDEGRLVAELTLNIKKNHSISLMPTVDFLVASVGWKAADLERIVVAQGPGSY' A
#
# COMPACT_ATOMS: atom_id res chain seq x y z
N MET A 1 -5.59 -15.47 -3.83
CA MET A 1 -5.91 -14.15 -4.40
C MET A 1 -4.89 -13.14 -3.90
N LYS A 2 -4.29 -12.42 -4.80
CA LYS A 2 -3.31 -11.39 -4.45
C LYS A 2 -4.00 -10.06 -4.29
N ILE A 3 -3.83 -9.44 -3.14
CA ILE A 3 -4.56 -8.24 -2.74
C ILE A 3 -3.56 -7.16 -2.36
N LEU A 4 -3.81 -5.94 -2.84
CA LEU A 4 -3.12 -4.75 -2.38
C LEU A 4 -4.06 -4.00 -1.45
N ALA A 5 -3.64 -3.76 -0.23
CA ALA A 5 -4.40 -2.97 0.74
C ALA A 5 -3.64 -1.69 1.04
N MET A 6 -4.37 -0.60 1.10
CA MET A 6 -3.81 0.71 1.42
C MET A 6 -4.63 1.36 2.51
N ASP A 7 -3.95 1.99 3.43
CA ASP A 7 -4.60 2.74 4.50
C ASP A 7 -3.88 4.08 4.62
N SER A 8 -4.60 5.16 4.40
CA SER A 8 -3.99 6.47 4.47
C SER A 8 -4.66 7.32 5.55
N SER A 9 -3.84 8.07 6.25
CA SER A 9 -4.29 9.06 7.21
C SER A 9 -3.62 10.38 6.86
N SER A 10 -3.87 11.39 7.68
CA SER A 10 -3.25 12.70 7.45
C SER A 10 -1.74 12.67 7.65
N GLN A 11 -1.19 11.66 8.29
CA GLN A 11 0.22 11.62 8.64
C GLN A 11 0.98 10.42 8.11
N ALA A 12 0.28 9.37 7.70
CA ALA A 12 0.96 8.15 7.29
C ALA A 12 0.20 7.45 6.18
N LEU A 13 0.96 6.76 5.36
CA LEU A 13 0.43 5.87 4.33
C LEU A 13 0.95 4.47 4.61
N ALA A 14 0.07 3.52 4.75
CA ALA A 14 0.42 2.12 4.91
C ALA A 14 -0.03 1.35 3.68
N VAL A 15 0.84 0.51 3.17
CA VAL A 15 0.57 -0.33 2.01
C VAL A 15 0.92 -1.76 2.39
N ALA A 16 0.06 -2.68 2.08
CA ALA A 16 0.26 -4.09 2.40
C ALA A 16 -0.10 -4.97 1.22
N LEU A 17 0.63 -6.05 1.07
CA LEU A 17 0.34 -7.08 0.08
C LEU A 17 -0.05 -8.36 0.81
N LEU A 18 -1.16 -8.95 0.38
CA LEU A 18 -1.68 -10.18 0.96
C LEU A 18 -1.86 -11.21 -0.15
N ASP A 19 -1.65 -12.46 0.20
CA ASP A 19 -1.90 -13.59 -0.69
C ASP A 19 -2.52 -14.72 0.12
N GLU A 20 -3.67 -15.18 -0.32
CA GLU A 20 -4.43 -16.23 0.36
C GLU A 20 -4.69 -15.87 1.83
N GLY A 21 -4.99 -14.61 2.10
CA GLY A 21 -5.26 -14.13 3.45
C GLY A 21 -4.03 -13.94 4.32
N ARG A 22 -2.84 -14.09 3.78
CA ARG A 22 -1.59 -13.93 4.53
C ARG A 22 -0.91 -12.63 4.15
N LEU A 23 -0.36 -11.95 5.13
CA LEU A 23 0.43 -10.76 4.90
C LEU A 23 1.78 -11.16 4.31
N VAL A 24 2.04 -10.69 3.11
CA VAL A 24 3.29 -10.98 2.39
C VAL A 24 4.31 -9.89 2.60
N ALA A 25 3.87 -8.64 2.52
CA ALA A 25 4.75 -7.50 2.69
C ALA A 25 3.95 -6.30 3.17
N GLU A 26 4.62 -5.40 3.87
CA GLU A 26 3.98 -4.22 4.40
C GLU A 26 4.99 -3.09 4.41
N LEU A 27 4.52 -1.88 4.12
CA LEU A 27 5.35 -0.69 4.14
C LEU A 27 4.51 0.46 4.69
N THR A 28 5.08 1.17 5.65
CA THR A 28 4.43 2.35 6.21
C THR A 28 5.33 3.55 6.02
N LEU A 29 4.78 4.63 5.49
CA LEU A 29 5.51 5.86 5.25
C LEU A 29 4.89 6.98 6.05
N ASN A 30 5.74 7.80 6.64
CA ASN A 30 5.30 9.04 7.29
C ASN A 30 5.25 10.12 6.23
N ILE A 31 4.03 10.51 5.83
CA ILE A 31 3.85 11.49 4.77
C ILE A 31 3.77 12.92 5.31
N LYS A 32 3.82 13.08 6.62
CA LYS A 32 3.76 14.40 7.23
C LYS A 32 4.90 15.30 6.75
N LYS A 33 6.09 14.74 6.58
CA LYS A 33 7.27 15.49 6.16
C LYS A 33 7.58 15.34 4.69
N ASN A 34 6.85 14.50 3.98
CA ASN A 34 7.17 14.14 2.60
C ASN A 34 5.92 14.22 1.75
N HIS A 35 5.42 15.42 1.55
CA HIS A 35 4.20 15.64 0.80
C HIS A 35 4.30 15.18 -0.65
N SER A 36 5.53 15.10 -1.16
CA SER A 36 5.75 14.71 -2.53
C SER A 36 5.82 13.20 -2.74
N ILE A 37 5.69 12.41 -1.69
CA ILE A 37 5.68 10.96 -1.85
C ILE A 37 4.48 10.57 -2.70
N SER A 38 4.75 9.90 -3.80
CA SER A 38 3.71 9.42 -4.69
C SER A 38 3.31 8.01 -4.30
N LEU A 39 2.02 7.73 -4.34
CA LEU A 39 1.49 6.43 -4.03
C LEU A 39 1.97 5.36 -4.99
N MET A 40 1.96 5.66 -6.29
CA MET A 40 2.27 4.64 -7.28
C MET A 40 3.71 4.14 -7.23
N PRO A 41 4.74 4.99 -7.09
CA PRO A 41 6.09 4.47 -6.90
C PRO A 41 6.23 3.59 -5.66
N THR A 42 5.52 3.92 -4.58
CA THR A 42 5.53 3.11 -3.37
C THR A 42 4.92 1.73 -3.62
N VAL A 43 3.78 1.69 -4.30
CA VAL A 43 3.13 0.43 -4.67
C VAL A 43 4.03 -0.39 -5.58
N ASP A 44 4.62 0.24 -6.60
CA ASP A 44 5.50 -0.44 -7.53
C ASP A 44 6.70 -1.06 -6.81
N PHE A 45 7.30 -0.30 -5.90
CA PHE A 45 8.43 -0.80 -5.11
C PHE A 45 8.03 -2.02 -4.31
N LEU A 46 6.90 -1.95 -3.62
CA LEU A 46 6.48 -3.05 -2.75
C LEU A 46 6.14 -4.30 -3.56
N VAL A 47 5.41 -4.14 -4.65
CA VAL A 47 5.04 -5.25 -5.52
C VAL A 47 6.29 -5.91 -6.10
N ALA A 48 7.25 -5.12 -6.55
CA ALA A 48 8.49 -5.66 -7.11
C ALA A 48 9.32 -6.37 -6.05
N SER A 49 9.28 -5.89 -4.80
CA SER A 49 10.10 -6.47 -3.73
C SER A 49 9.71 -7.92 -3.41
N VAL A 50 8.48 -8.31 -3.70
CA VAL A 50 8.02 -9.69 -3.48
C VAL A 50 8.00 -10.50 -4.78
N GLY A 51 8.50 -9.92 -5.87
CA GLY A 51 8.55 -10.63 -7.15
C GLY A 51 7.24 -10.65 -7.91
N TRP A 52 6.29 -9.83 -7.50
CA TRP A 52 4.99 -9.76 -8.19
C TRP A 52 5.03 -8.70 -9.28
N LYS A 53 4.03 -8.76 -10.15
CA LYS A 53 3.76 -7.72 -11.13
C LYS A 53 2.44 -7.06 -10.77
N ALA A 54 2.25 -5.81 -11.18
CA ALA A 54 0.99 -5.12 -10.92
C ALA A 54 -0.20 -5.90 -11.48
N ALA A 55 -0.02 -6.57 -12.61
CA ALA A 55 -1.09 -7.36 -13.23
C ALA A 55 -1.48 -8.60 -12.40
N ASP A 56 -0.66 -8.99 -11.44
CA ASP A 56 -0.97 -10.12 -10.57
C ASP A 56 -1.99 -9.76 -9.49
N LEU A 57 -2.17 -8.46 -9.24
CA LEU A 57 -3.10 -8.02 -8.22
C LEU A 57 -4.55 -8.26 -8.68
N GLU A 58 -5.31 -8.91 -7.84
CA GLU A 58 -6.68 -9.28 -8.17
C GLU A 58 -7.70 -8.39 -7.47
N ARG A 59 -7.28 -7.69 -6.43
CA ARG A 59 -8.14 -6.78 -5.70
C ARG A 59 -7.32 -5.67 -5.07
N ILE A 60 -7.90 -4.48 -5.03
CA ILE A 60 -7.30 -3.34 -4.34
C ILE A 60 -8.30 -2.87 -3.29
N VAL A 61 -7.85 -2.77 -2.06
CA VAL A 61 -8.65 -2.31 -0.94
C VAL A 61 -8.05 -1.01 -0.44
N VAL A 62 -8.88 0.02 -0.32
CA VAL A 62 -8.44 1.33 0.15
C VAL A 62 -9.25 1.69 1.38
N ALA A 63 -8.56 2.04 2.45
CA ALA A 63 -9.17 2.55 3.67
C ALA A 63 -8.63 3.93 3.96
N GLN A 64 -9.45 4.79 4.52
CA GLN A 64 -9.03 6.12 4.96
C GLN A 64 -9.21 6.18 6.46
N GLY A 65 -8.14 6.53 7.14
CA GLY A 65 -8.17 6.66 8.58
C GLY A 65 -8.99 7.86 9.05
N PRO A 66 -9.30 7.92 10.35
CA PRO A 66 -10.00 9.06 10.92
C PRO A 66 -9.26 10.36 10.65
N GLY A 67 -9.99 11.39 10.34
CA GLY A 67 -9.41 12.70 10.10
C GLY A 67 -8.90 12.90 8.69
N SER A 68 -9.15 12.00 7.78
CA SER A 68 -8.70 12.10 6.39
C SER A 68 -9.54 13.08 5.56
N TYR A 69 -10.58 13.57 6.11
CA TYR A 69 -11.49 14.45 5.39
C TYR A 69 -11.40 15.88 5.89
#